data_adf083688db4273dacd65df519ec9f51
#
_entry.id   adf083688db4273dacd65df519ec9f51
#
_cell.length_a   1.000
_cell.length_b   1.000
_cell.length_c   1.000
_cell.angle_alpha   90.00
_cell.angle_beta   90.00
_cell.angle_gamma   90.00
#
_symmetry.space_group_name_H-M   'P 1'
#
loop_
_entity.id
_entity.type
_entity.pdbx_description
1 polymer ?
#
loop_
_entity_poly.entity_id
_entity_poly.type
_entity_poly.pdbx_seq_one_letter_code
_entity_poly.pdbx_strand_id
1 'polypeptide(L)'
;MKIVKGALIVFIGIFIFITLISLLIPSRIVTARAVAVQSDSIKLFNEISDLKNWKHWHPVFVNDSAAITINKNGNQVNDYAEWTTNGKKNTILITQTKYPSINFLLKREGENNSENTISLMAVQEQGNMQAQWVAITKLKWYPWEKFSGIFIEKMAGSGYENALQSLKNYVESHQ
;
A
#
# COMPACT_ATOMS: atom_id res chain seq x y z
N MET A 1 25.61 -23.10 -37.27
CA MET A 1 26.25 -22.92 -35.95
C MET A 1 26.84 -21.53 -35.72
N LYS A 2 27.51 -20.86 -36.68
CA LYS A 2 28.11 -19.51 -36.51
C LYS A 2 27.05 -18.42 -36.24
N ILE A 3 25.90 -18.44 -36.95
CA ILE A 3 24.79 -17.48 -36.79
C ILE A 3 24.18 -17.57 -35.40
N VAL A 4 23.96 -18.80 -34.89
CA VAL A 4 23.39 -19.00 -33.57
C VAL A 4 24.32 -18.49 -32.46
N LYS A 5 25.63 -18.70 -32.58
CA LYS A 5 26.63 -18.14 -31.66
C LYS A 5 26.65 -16.62 -31.70
N GLY A 6 26.57 -16.02 -32.88
CA GLY A 6 26.50 -14.56 -33.04
C GLY A 6 25.23 -13.98 -32.39
N ALA A 7 24.06 -14.59 -32.66
CA ALA A 7 22.80 -14.18 -32.06
C ALA A 7 22.82 -14.28 -30.51
N LEU A 8 23.42 -15.36 -29.97
CA LEU A 8 23.56 -15.54 -28.52
C LEU A 8 24.43 -14.44 -27.89
N ILE A 9 25.55 -14.10 -28.51
CA ILE A 9 26.45 -13.03 -28.01
C ILE A 9 25.71 -11.68 -27.99
N VAL A 10 24.97 -11.35 -29.05
CA VAL A 10 24.16 -10.11 -29.11
C VAL A 10 23.08 -10.10 -28.01
N PHE A 11 22.39 -11.22 -27.84
CA PHE A 11 21.38 -11.33 -26.80
C PHE A 11 21.94 -11.13 -25.38
N ILE A 12 23.10 -11.75 -25.10
CA ILE A 12 23.80 -11.57 -23.82
C ILE A 12 24.23 -10.11 -23.64
N GLY A 13 24.77 -9.49 -24.67
CA GLY A 13 25.17 -8.08 -24.65
C GLY A 13 24.00 -7.14 -24.34
N ILE A 14 22.84 -7.34 -24.97
CA ILE A 14 21.63 -6.60 -24.73
C ILE A 14 21.14 -6.83 -23.30
N PHE A 15 21.14 -8.08 -22.82
CA PHE A 15 20.73 -8.41 -21.45
C PHE A 15 21.60 -7.72 -20.41
N ILE A 16 22.92 -7.75 -20.58
CA ILE A 16 23.88 -7.05 -19.70
C ILE A 16 23.61 -5.54 -19.73
N PHE A 17 23.42 -4.96 -20.90
CA PHE A 17 23.16 -3.53 -21.06
C PHE A 17 21.86 -3.10 -20.33
N ILE A 18 20.76 -3.84 -20.54
CA ILE A 18 19.49 -3.61 -19.85
C ILE A 18 19.66 -3.76 -18.34
N THR A 19 20.42 -4.76 -17.87
CA THR A 19 20.69 -4.96 -16.45
C THR A 19 21.45 -3.79 -15.85
N LEU A 20 22.47 -3.27 -16.54
CA LEU A 20 23.24 -2.10 -16.09
C LEU A 20 22.35 -0.86 -15.97
N ILE A 21 21.47 -0.61 -16.95
CA ILE A 21 20.50 0.49 -16.88
C ILE A 21 19.53 0.30 -15.71
N SER A 22 19.06 -0.93 -15.48
CA SER A 22 18.14 -1.21 -14.38
C SER A 22 18.72 -0.92 -13.00
N LEU A 23 20.05 -0.98 -12.82
CA LEU A 23 20.70 -0.64 -11.55
C LEU A 23 20.56 0.85 -11.18
N LEU A 24 20.32 1.72 -12.15
CA LEU A 24 20.06 3.14 -11.93
C LEU A 24 18.65 3.40 -11.37
N ILE A 25 17.72 2.45 -11.53
CA ILE A 25 16.35 2.56 -11.03
C ILE A 25 16.32 2.24 -9.53
N PRO A 26 15.71 3.10 -8.68
CA PRO A 26 15.62 2.87 -7.24
C PRO A 26 15.00 1.49 -6.92
N SER A 27 15.52 0.84 -5.88
CA SER A 27 14.98 -0.44 -5.38
C SER A 27 13.79 -0.27 -4.44
N ARG A 28 13.38 0.98 -4.19
CA ARG A 28 12.24 1.31 -3.33
C ARG A 28 11.34 2.27 -4.05
N ILE A 29 10.05 1.92 -4.07
CA ILE A 29 9.00 2.80 -4.55
C ILE A 29 8.27 3.31 -3.33
N VAL A 30 8.15 4.63 -3.25
CA VAL A 30 7.39 5.31 -2.20
C VAL A 30 6.18 5.94 -2.85
N THR A 31 5.00 5.48 -2.47
CA THR A 31 3.73 6.08 -2.87
C THR A 31 3.15 6.79 -1.67
N ALA A 32 2.94 8.11 -1.77
CA ALA A 32 2.35 8.91 -0.71
C ALA A 32 1.10 9.62 -1.22
N ARG A 33 0.02 9.57 -0.46
CA ARG A 33 -1.23 10.30 -0.69
C ARG A 33 -1.71 10.90 0.62
N ALA A 34 -2.39 12.02 0.54
CA ALA A 34 -2.93 12.71 1.72
C ALA A 34 -4.28 13.34 1.40
N VAL A 35 -5.11 13.46 2.42
CA VAL A 35 -6.41 14.15 2.35
C VAL A 35 -6.63 14.95 3.63
N ALA A 36 -7.20 16.14 3.49
CA ALA A 36 -7.67 16.91 4.64
C ALA A 36 -9.06 16.41 5.04
N VAL A 37 -9.23 16.12 6.33
CA VAL A 37 -10.47 15.59 6.94
C VAL A 37 -10.89 16.52 8.07
N GLN A 38 -12.12 17.00 8.03
CA GLN A 38 -12.70 17.77 9.13
C GLN A 38 -13.21 16.80 10.19
N SER A 39 -12.42 16.56 11.24
CA SER A 39 -12.77 15.61 12.29
C SER A 39 -11.90 15.78 13.53
N ASP A 40 -12.43 15.30 14.66
CA ASP A 40 -11.63 15.06 15.85
C ASP A 40 -10.54 14.01 15.61
N SER A 41 -9.36 14.28 16.12
CA SER A 41 -8.16 13.44 15.87
C SER A 41 -8.29 12.04 16.48
N ILE A 42 -8.95 11.91 17.64
CA ILE A 42 -9.12 10.62 18.31
C ILE A 42 -10.15 9.77 17.58
N LYS A 43 -11.24 10.40 17.13
CA LYS A 43 -12.26 9.73 16.31
C LYS A 43 -11.66 9.21 15.02
N LEU A 44 -10.92 10.05 14.29
CA LEU A 44 -10.25 9.68 13.06
C LEU A 44 -9.21 8.56 13.29
N PHE A 45 -8.46 8.64 14.41
CA PHE A 45 -7.49 7.61 14.76
C PHE A 45 -8.16 6.26 15.04
N ASN A 46 -9.31 6.24 15.72
CA ASN A 46 -10.06 5.01 15.99
C ASN A 46 -10.52 4.33 14.69
N GLU A 47 -10.92 5.12 13.67
CA GLU A 47 -11.33 4.57 12.37
C GLU A 47 -10.16 3.91 11.61
N ILE A 48 -8.96 4.45 11.70
CA ILE A 48 -7.80 3.86 11.02
C ILE A 48 -7.13 2.74 11.81
N SER A 49 -7.18 2.77 13.15
CA SER A 49 -6.42 1.85 14.01
C SER A 49 -7.07 0.48 14.21
N ASP A 50 -8.39 0.39 14.08
CA ASP A 50 -9.11 -0.88 14.19
C ASP A 50 -9.54 -1.41 12.82
N LEU A 51 -9.00 -2.57 12.41
CA LEU A 51 -9.35 -3.23 11.14
C LEU A 51 -10.86 -3.50 10.97
N LYS A 52 -11.63 -3.63 12.08
CA LYS A 52 -13.08 -3.77 12.00
C LYS A 52 -13.77 -2.53 11.46
N ASN A 53 -13.20 -1.35 11.72
CA ASN A 53 -13.76 -0.08 11.25
C ASN A 53 -13.47 0.16 9.77
N TRP A 54 -12.48 -0.55 9.19
CA TRP A 54 -12.16 -0.43 7.75
C TRP A 54 -13.32 -0.81 6.84
N LYS A 55 -14.25 -1.63 7.31
CA LYS A 55 -15.51 -1.94 6.58
C LYS A 55 -16.39 -0.71 6.31
N HIS A 56 -16.18 0.38 7.02
CA HIS A 56 -16.95 1.61 6.86
C HIS A 56 -16.40 2.50 5.74
N TRP A 57 -15.10 2.41 5.45
CA TRP A 57 -14.47 3.36 4.56
C TRP A 57 -13.49 2.75 3.55
N HIS A 58 -12.81 1.65 3.86
CA HIS A 58 -11.80 1.11 2.95
C HIS A 58 -12.47 0.34 1.79
N PRO A 59 -12.25 0.73 0.50
CA PRO A 59 -13.00 0.20 -0.64
C PRO A 59 -13.03 -1.33 -0.72
N VAL A 60 -11.91 -2.01 -0.44
CA VAL A 60 -11.84 -3.48 -0.45
C VAL A 60 -12.76 -4.07 0.63
N PHE A 61 -12.76 -3.48 1.84
CA PHE A 61 -13.55 -3.98 2.95
C PHE A 61 -15.05 -3.65 2.79
N VAL A 62 -15.38 -2.55 2.16
CA VAL A 62 -16.77 -2.17 1.86
C VAL A 62 -17.37 -3.11 0.83
N ASN A 63 -16.65 -3.39 -0.26
CA ASN A 63 -17.15 -4.17 -1.39
C ASN A 63 -17.18 -5.68 -1.11
N ASP A 64 -16.18 -6.20 -0.38
CA ASP A 64 -15.99 -7.63 -0.14
C ASP A 64 -16.07 -8.01 1.35
N SER A 65 -16.82 -7.25 2.17
CA SER A 65 -16.85 -7.42 3.62
C SER A 65 -17.22 -8.84 4.08
N ALA A 66 -18.05 -9.55 3.31
CA ALA A 66 -18.45 -10.92 3.61
C ALA A 66 -17.32 -11.95 3.39
N ALA A 67 -16.33 -11.63 2.55
CA ALA A 67 -15.22 -12.51 2.20
C ALA A 67 -13.93 -12.20 3.00
N ILE A 68 -13.96 -11.17 3.86
CA ILE A 68 -12.80 -10.76 4.66
C ILE A 68 -12.84 -11.38 6.04
N THR A 69 -11.82 -12.16 6.37
CA THR A 69 -11.61 -12.70 7.71
C THR A 69 -10.71 -11.76 8.49
N ILE A 70 -11.22 -11.23 9.62
CA ILE A 70 -10.45 -10.39 10.54
C ILE A 70 -10.15 -11.20 11.79
N ASN A 71 -8.87 -11.33 12.13
CA ASN A 71 -8.40 -11.97 13.35
C ASN A 71 -7.75 -10.93 14.27
N LYS A 72 -8.20 -10.88 15.51
CA LYS A 72 -7.74 -9.93 16.53
C LYS A 72 -7.01 -10.65 17.65
N ASN A 73 -5.82 -10.14 17.99
CA ASN A 73 -5.01 -10.61 19.13
C ASN A 73 -5.20 -9.75 20.39
N GLY A 74 -6.16 -8.82 20.38
CA GLY A 74 -6.54 -8.00 21.53
C GLY A 74 -5.78 -6.69 21.73
N ASN A 75 -4.57 -6.57 21.16
CA ASN A 75 -3.70 -5.40 21.36
C ASN A 75 -3.52 -4.55 20.08
N GLN A 76 -4.36 -4.77 19.05
CA GLN A 76 -4.24 -4.18 17.72
C GLN A 76 -2.94 -4.53 16.97
N VAL A 77 -1.83 -4.76 17.67
CA VAL A 77 -0.58 -5.26 17.09
C VAL A 77 -0.72 -6.76 16.81
N ASN A 78 -0.33 -7.19 15.62
CA ASN A 78 -0.54 -8.52 15.05
C ASN A 78 -2.01 -8.86 14.72
N ASP A 79 -2.92 -7.90 14.82
CA ASP A 79 -4.23 -8.05 14.19
C ASP A 79 -4.05 -8.13 12.68
N TYR A 80 -4.79 -9.02 12.03
CA TYR A 80 -4.70 -9.16 10.59
C TYR A 80 -6.06 -9.36 9.94
N ALA A 81 -6.14 -8.97 8.68
CA ALA A 81 -7.27 -9.23 7.81
C ALA A 81 -6.80 -9.99 6.58
N GLU A 82 -7.57 -11.02 6.18
CA GLU A 82 -7.29 -11.83 5.01
C GLU A 82 -8.49 -11.88 4.07
N TRP A 83 -8.22 -11.81 2.78
CA TRP A 83 -9.22 -11.97 1.73
C TRP A 83 -8.58 -12.52 0.46
N THR A 84 -9.42 -13.03 -0.44
CA THR A 84 -8.98 -13.56 -1.73
C THR A 84 -9.57 -12.73 -2.86
N THR A 85 -8.72 -12.24 -3.76
CA THR A 85 -9.16 -11.53 -4.98
C THR A 85 -8.54 -12.22 -6.19
N ASN A 86 -9.35 -12.59 -7.17
CA ASN A 86 -8.90 -13.29 -8.38
C ASN A 86 -8.06 -14.56 -8.08
N GLY A 87 -8.45 -15.31 -7.05
CA GLY A 87 -7.74 -16.53 -6.63
C GLY A 87 -6.43 -16.29 -5.88
N LYS A 88 -6.04 -15.04 -5.63
CA LYS A 88 -4.83 -14.67 -4.89
C LYS A 88 -5.15 -14.26 -3.47
N LYS A 89 -4.41 -14.79 -2.51
CA LYS A 89 -4.53 -14.43 -1.10
C LYS A 89 -3.88 -13.07 -0.83
N ASN A 90 -4.60 -12.22 -0.10
CA ASN A 90 -4.13 -10.93 0.38
C ASN A 90 -4.21 -10.91 1.90
N THR A 91 -3.25 -10.26 2.54
CA THR A 91 -3.21 -10.13 4.01
C THR A 91 -2.74 -8.72 4.37
N ILE A 92 -3.47 -8.05 5.24
CA ILE A 92 -3.02 -6.89 5.99
C ILE A 92 -2.65 -7.37 7.39
N LEU A 93 -1.44 -7.05 7.85
CA LEU A 93 -0.95 -7.35 9.19
C LEU A 93 -0.54 -6.06 9.88
N ILE A 94 -1.21 -5.69 10.96
CA ILE A 94 -0.85 -4.53 11.78
C ILE A 94 0.47 -4.83 12.51
N THR A 95 1.49 -4.03 12.26
CA THR A 95 2.82 -4.17 12.88
C THR A 95 3.04 -3.22 14.04
N GLN A 96 2.37 -2.08 14.02
CA GLN A 96 2.44 -1.09 15.09
C GLN A 96 1.18 -0.23 15.09
N THR A 97 0.66 0.05 16.29
CA THR A 97 -0.41 1.03 16.52
C THR A 97 0.06 1.97 17.62
N LYS A 98 0.32 3.22 17.27
CA LYS A 98 0.72 4.27 18.21
C LYS A 98 0.26 5.61 17.67
N TYR A 99 -0.69 6.27 18.39
CA TYR A 99 -1.12 7.62 18.02
C TYR A 99 0.09 8.53 17.73
N PRO A 100 0.09 9.28 16.63
CA PRO A 100 -0.99 9.48 15.67
C PRO A 100 -0.88 8.59 14.42
N SER A 101 -0.24 7.43 14.47
CA SER A 101 -0.01 6.60 13.28
C SER A 101 -0.25 5.11 13.52
N ILE A 102 -0.53 4.39 12.44
CA ILE A 102 -0.50 2.94 12.37
C ILE A 102 0.47 2.50 11.29
N ASN A 103 1.16 1.39 11.54
CA ASN A 103 2.00 0.71 10.55
C ASN A 103 1.44 -0.68 10.28
N PHE A 104 1.42 -1.08 9.02
CA PHE A 104 0.98 -2.40 8.64
C PHE A 104 1.70 -2.90 7.39
N LEU A 105 1.79 -4.21 7.28
CA LEU A 105 2.34 -4.90 6.13
C LEU A 105 1.20 -5.42 5.26
N LEU A 106 1.18 -5.00 4.00
CA LEU A 106 0.29 -5.55 2.98
C LEU A 106 1.05 -6.61 2.20
N LYS A 107 0.57 -7.85 2.29
CA LYS A 107 1.08 -9.00 1.53
C LYS A 107 0.07 -9.37 0.47
N ARG A 108 0.53 -9.55 -0.76
CA ARG A 108 -0.28 -10.05 -1.88
C ARG A 108 0.44 -11.22 -2.51
N GLU A 109 -0.25 -12.31 -2.69
CA GLU A 109 0.33 -13.50 -3.30
C GLU A 109 0.84 -13.23 -4.71
N GLY A 110 2.12 -13.54 -4.96
CA GLY A 110 2.80 -13.29 -6.23
C GLY A 110 3.27 -11.84 -6.45
N GLU A 111 3.12 -10.95 -5.46
CA GLU A 111 3.59 -9.57 -5.51
C GLU A 111 4.63 -9.29 -4.42
N ASN A 112 5.29 -8.13 -4.52
CA ASN A 112 6.16 -7.67 -3.44
C ASN A 112 5.34 -7.16 -2.26
N ASN A 113 5.79 -7.44 -1.05
CA ASN A 113 5.20 -6.90 0.15
C ASN A 113 5.37 -5.38 0.19
N SER A 114 4.35 -4.69 0.70
CA SER A 114 4.34 -3.25 0.89
C SER A 114 4.25 -2.90 2.38
N GLU A 115 5.22 -2.13 2.87
CA GLU A 115 5.20 -1.53 4.21
C GLU A 115 4.35 -0.26 4.12
N ASN A 116 3.32 -0.15 4.95
CA ASN A 116 2.35 0.94 4.89
C ASN A 116 2.29 1.67 6.23
N THR A 117 2.16 2.99 6.15
CA THR A 117 1.92 3.86 7.30
C THR A 117 0.75 4.78 7.00
N ILE A 118 -0.25 4.83 7.88
CA ILE A 118 -1.25 5.89 7.88
C ILE A 118 -0.97 6.74 9.11
N SER A 119 -0.77 8.04 8.90
CA SER A 119 -0.48 9.02 9.95
C SER A 119 -1.43 10.21 9.89
N LEU A 120 -1.73 10.76 11.06
CA LEU A 120 -2.58 11.93 11.24
C LEU A 120 -1.72 13.11 11.65
N MET A 121 -1.96 14.26 11.04
CA MET A 121 -1.27 15.51 11.34
C MET A 121 -2.32 16.62 11.51
N ALA A 122 -2.18 17.46 12.54
CA ALA A 122 -3.00 18.65 12.68
C ALA A 122 -2.62 19.66 11.59
N VAL A 123 -3.63 20.22 10.92
CA VAL A 123 -3.44 21.32 9.98
C VAL A 123 -3.81 22.63 10.71
N GLN A 124 -3.08 23.71 10.42
CA GLN A 124 -3.26 25.00 11.13
C GLN A 124 -4.64 25.66 10.93
N GLU A 125 -5.43 25.17 9.99
CA GLU A 125 -6.80 25.62 9.76
C GLU A 125 -7.77 24.87 10.70
N GLN A 126 -8.63 25.62 11.35
CA GLN A 126 -9.55 25.23 12.42
C GLN A 126 -10.14 23.82 12.27
N GLY A 127 -9.73 22.89 13.16
CA GLY A 127 -10.36 21.58 13.30
C GLY A 127 -10.05 20.58 12.18
N ASN A 128 -9.19 20.92 11.23
CA ASN A 128 -8.81 20.01 10.14
C ASN A 128 -7.63 19.13 10.52
N MET A 129 -7.77 17.84 10.23
CA MET A 129 -6.70 16.86 10.31
C MET A 129 -6.28 16.48 8.89
N GLN A 130 -5.00 16.24 8.67
CA GLN A 130 -4.53 15.59 7.46
C GLN A 130 -4.28 14.11 7.75
N ALA A 131 -4.95 13.24 7.00
CA ALA A 131 -4.63 11.83 6.96
C ALA A 131 -3.68 11.58 5.79
N GLN A 132 -2.49 11.05 6.06
CA GLN A 132 -1.49 10.71 5.07
C GLN A 132 -1.27 9.20 5.05
N TRP A 133 -1.26 8.61 3.87
CA TRP A 133 -0.91 7.22 3.64
C TRP A 133 0.38 7.14 2.83
N VAL A 134 1.39 6.51 3.40
CA VAL A 134 2.68 6.24 2.76
C VAL A 134 2.84 4.74 2.62
N ALA A 135 3.08 4.27 1.42
CA ALA A 135 3.36 2.87 1.10
C ALA A 135 4.76 2.75 0.50
N ILE A 136 5.56 1.83 1.03
CA ILE A 136 6.92 1.54 0.57
C ILE A 136 6.97 0.11 0.07
N THR A 137 7.22 -0.06 -1.25
CA THR A 137 7.41 -1.37 -1.88
C THR A 137 8.87 -1.55 -2.26
N LYS A 138 9.48 -2.64 -1.78
CA LYS A 138 10.87 -2.99 -2.13
C LYS A 138 10.86 -3.87 -3.38
N LEU A 139 11.58 -3.43 -4.41
CA LEU A 139 11.77 -4.17 -5.65
C LEU A 139 12.97 -5.09 -5.58
N LYS A 140 12.87 -6.22 -6.23
CA LYS A 140 14.01 -7.12 -6.43
C LYS A 140 14.99 -6.51 -7.44
N TRP A 141 16.19 -7.07 -7.54
CA TRP A 141 17.30 -6.48 -8.31
C TRP A 141 17.19 -6.64 -9.83
N TYR A 142 16.41 -7.60 -10.33
CA TYR A 142 16.40 -7.92 -11.76
C TYR A 142 15.64 -6.88 -12.60
N PRO A 143 16.02 -6.72 -13.89
CA PRO A 143 15.56 -5.60 -14.73
C PRO A 143 14.04 -5.47 -14.84
N TRP A 144 13.33 -6.56 -15.09
CA TRP A 144 11.87 -6.51 -15.30
C TRP A 144 11.13 -6.04 -14.04
N GLU A 145 11.62 -6.37 -12.85
CA GLU A 145 11.05 -5.90 -11.58
C GLU A 145 11.27 -4.39 -11.42
N LYS A 146 12.46 -3.93 -11.79
CA LYS A 146 12.79 -2.51 -11.72
C LYS A 146 11.96 -1.66 -12.69
N PHE A 147 11.80 -2.13 -13.91
CA PHE A 147 10.98 -1.42 -14.88
C PHE A 147 9.49 -1.48 -14.55
N SER A 148 8.97 -2.60 -14.02
CA SER A 148 7.59 -2.67 -13.56
C SER A 148 7.30 -1.70 -12.41
N GLY A 149 8.30 -1.45 -11.58
CA GLY A 149 8.23 -0.49 -10.48
C GLY A 149 7.82 0.91 -10.88
N ILE A 150 8.21 1.38 -12.06
CA ILE A 150 7.83 2.70 -12.60
C ILE A 150 6.29 2.84 -12.70
N PHE A 151 5.60 1.75 -12.98
CA PHE A 151 4.15 1.74 -13.12
C PHE A 151 3.40 1.51 -11.81
N ILE A 152 4.05 0.89 -10.81
CA ILE A 152 3.43 0.54 -9.52
C ILE A 152 2.94 1.80 -8.81
N GLU A 153 3.72 2.87 -8.76
CA GLU A 153 3.32 4.12 -8.11
C GLU A 153 2.02 4.69 -8.68
N LYS A 154 1.93 4.72 -10.02
CA LYS A 154 0.75 5.26 -10.70
C LYS A 154 -0.49 4.39 -10.47
N MET A 155 -0.34 3.07 -10.49
CA MET A 155 -1.44 2.13 -10.31
C MET A 155 -1.90 2.04 -8.85
N ALA A 156 -0.96 1.93 -7.91
CA ALA A 156 -1.27 1.82 -6.50
C ALA A 156 -1.74 3.17 -5.90
N GLY A 157 -1.20 4.28 -6.40
CA GLY A 157 -1.51 5.61 -5.89
C GLY A 157 -2.98 5.97 -5.95
N SER A 158 -3.68 5.62 -7.03
CA SER A 158 -5.12 5.84 -7.17
C SER A 158 -5.93 5.03 -6.15
N GLY A 159 -5.51 3.81 -5.81
CA GLY A 159 -6.15 2.99 -4.79
C GLY A 159 -6.06 3.61 -3.39
N TYR A 160 -4.90 4.12 -3.01
CA TYR A 160 -4.71 4.81 -1.72
C TYR A 160 -5.46 6.13 -1.65
N GLU A 161 -5.49 6.89 -2.75
CA GLU A 161 -6.26 8.13 -2.85
C GLU A 161 -7.76 7.88 -2.68
N ASN A 162 -8.31 6.88 -3.38
CA ASN A 162 -9.71 6.48 -3.25
C ASN A 162 -10.04 6.03 -1.82
N ALA A 163 -9.15 5.28 -1.17
CA ALA A 163 -9.36 4.83 0.20
C ALA A 163 -9.37 6.01 1.19
N LEU A 164 -8.44 6.96 1.05
CA LEU A 164 -8.40 8.17 1.88
C LEU A 164 -9.62 9.06 1.64
N GLN A 165 -10.08 9.20 0.38
CA GLN A 165 -11.28 9.98 0.08
C GLN A 165 -12.53 9.32 0.67
N SER A 166 -12.61 7.99 0.65
CA SER A 166 -13.71 7.25 1.29
C SER A 166 -13.67 7.40 2.82
N LEU A 167 -12.49 7.38 3.44
CA LEU A 167 -12.31 7.67 4.86
C LEU A 167 -12.84 9.06 5.21
N LYS A 168 -12.43 10.08 4.42
CA LYS A 168 -12.91 11.45 4.59
C LYS A 168 -14.44 11.51 4.53
N ASN A 169 -15.02 11.00 3.46
CA ASN A 169 -16.47 11.03 3.25
C ASN A 169 -17.23 10.36 4.39
N TYR A 170 -16.73 9.19 4.84
CA TYR A 170 -17.35 8.46 5.95
C TYR A 170 -17.30 9.26 7.25
N VAL A 171 -16.13 9.75 7.63
CA VAL A 171 -15.92 10.44 8.91
C VAL A 171 -16.68 11.77 8.97
N GLU A 172 -16.68 12.55 7.88
CA GLU A 172 -17.38 13.84 7.80
C GLU A 172 -18.91 13.68 7.77
N SER A 173 -19.44 12.56 7.24
CA SER A 173 -20.87 12.29 7.23
C SER A 173 -21.43 11.75 8.56
N HIS A 174 -20.56 11.35 9.49
CA HIS A 174 -20.93 10.75 10.78
C HIS A 174 -20.42 11.56 11.97
N GLN A 175 -20.30 12.88 11.81
CA GLN A 175 -19.93 13.82 12.87
C GLN A 175 -21.03 13.99 13.93
#